data_5bec7d11a5f2bdcf63f6c315462d0a9f
#
_entry.id   5bec7d11a5f2bdcf63f6c315462d0a9f
#
_cell.length_a   1.000
_cell.length_b   1.000
_cell.length_c   1.000
_cell.angle_alpha   90.00
_cell.angle_beta   90.00
_cell.angle_gamma   90.00
#
_symmetry.space_group_name_H-M   'P 1'
#
loop_
_entity.id
_entity.type
_entity.pdbx_description
1 polymer ?
#
loop_
_entity_poly.entity_id
_entity_poly.type
_entity_poly.pdbx_seq_one_letter_code
_entity_poly.pdbx_strand_id
1 'polypeptide(L)'
;VSDNQFIVVGAGQVQKRKGIDDFIRLAEELPQITFIWAGGFSFGGMTDGYERYKKMMDNPPKNLMFPGIVSPERMRELYALADLFLLPSYNELFPMTILEAASCEAPIMLRDLDLYKVILEGNYRATADREEMKEAILEYQANPAALKDLKEKAKNISREYSEEHLLQIWLDFYEKQAALGRK
;
A
#
# COMPACT_ATOMS: atom_id res chain seq x y z
N VAL A 1 5.10 19.07 8.32
CA VAL A 1 6.12 18.28 7.63
C VAL A 1 7.08 19.29 6.99
N SER A 2 8.38 19.19 7.24
CA SER A 2 9.35 20.06 6.59
C SER A 2 9.52 19.64 5.13
N ASP A 3 9.81 20.59 4.21
CA ASP A 3 9.86 20.40 2.75
C ASP A 3 10.87 19.35 2.23
N ASN A 4 11.55 18.63 3.13
CA ASN A 4 12.61 17.68 2.79
C ASN A 4 12.48 16.32 3.51
N GLN A 5 11.30 15.99 4.01
CA GLN A 5 11.10 14.77 4.81
C GLN A 5 10.53 13.64 3.94
N PHE A 6 11.23 12.50 3.89
CA PHE A 6 10.75 11.31 3.19
C PHE A 6 9.53 10.72 3.92
N ILE A 7 8.46 10.46 3.18
CA ILE A 7 7.15 10.06 3.74
C ILE A 7 6.77 8.67 3.23
N VAL A 8 6.59 7.75 4.17
CA VAL A 8 6.09 6.39 3.91
C VAL A 8 4.64 6.30 4.39
N VAL A 9 3.73 5.96 3.49
CA VAL A 9 2.30 5.80 3.79
C VAL A 9 1.92 4.33 3.71
N GLY A 10 1.22 3.83 4.72
CA GLY A 10 0.54 2.53 4.69
C GLY A 10 -0.96 2.71 4.90
N ALA A 11 -1.77 1.76 4.42
CA ALA A 11 -3.22 1.83 4.57
C ALA A 11 -3.86 0.47 4.78
N GLY A 12 -4.86 0.43 5.66
CA GLY A 12 -5.65 -0.76 5.93
C GLY A 12 -6.05 -0.93 7.39
N GLN A 13 -6.74 -2.03 7.67
CA GLN A 13 -7.11 -2.37 9.04
C GLN A 13 -5.87 -2.57 9.91
N VAL A 14 -5.95 -2.14 11.17
CA VAL A 14 -4.89 -2.37 12.16
C VAL A 14 -5.00 -3.82 12.64
N GLN A 15 -4.26 -4.71 12.00
CA GLN A 15 -4.25 -6.15 12.25
C GLN A 15 -2.88 -6.74 11.96
N LYS A 16 -2.50 -7.80 12.68
CA LYS A 16 -1.22 -8.49 12.50
C LYS A 16 -1.00 -8.93 11.05
N ARG A 17 -2.03 -9.50 10.39
CA ARG A 17 -1.91 -9.95 8.99
C ARG A 17 -1.59 -8.83 7.99
N LYS A 18 -1.90 -7.57 8.33
CA LYS A 18 -1.57 -6.38 7.52
C LYS A 18 -0.12 -5.91 7.71
N GLY A 19 0.64 -6.58 8.59
CA GLY A 19 2.04 -6.25 8.83
C GLY A 19 2.24 -4.97 9.64
N ILE A 20 1.23 -4.56 10.42
CA ILE A 20 1.31 -3.33 11.22
C ILE A 20 2.49 -3.35 12.20
N ASP A 21 2.86 -4.52 12.73
CA ASP A 21 4.01 -4.67 13.61
C ASP A 21 5.32 -4.30 12.89
N ASP A 22 5.49 -4.73 11.64
CA ASP A 22 6.67 -4.38 10.84
C ASP A 22 6.68 -2.90 10.48
N PHE A 23 5.52 -2.32 10.16
CA PHE A 23 5.41 -0.89 9.87
C PHE A 23 5.80 -0.02 11.07
N ILE A 24 5.36 -0.40 12.28
CA ILE A 24 5.73 0.29 13.52
C ILE A 24 7.22 0.13 13.80
N ARG A 25 7.77 -1.08 13.64
CA ARG A 25 9.21 -1.34 13.83
C ARG A 25 10.07 -0.54 12.87
N LEU A 26 9.67 -0.43 11.61
CA LEU A 26 10.35 0.42 10.63
C LEU A 26 10.36 1.89 11.08
N ALA A 27 9.26 2.40 11.62
CA ALA A 27 9.20 3.76 12.15
C ALA A 27 10.14 3.94 13.36
N GLU A 28 10.20 2.96 14.28
CA GLU A 28 11.13 2.99 15.43
C GLU A 28 12.60 3.00 14.99
N GLU A 29 12.93 2.21 13.97
CA GLU A 29 14.29 2.05 13.45
C GLU A 29 14.76 3.18 12.53
N LEU A 30 13.82 3.93 11.94
CA LEU A 30 14.06 5.01 10.96
C LEU A 30 13.48 6.34 11.42
N PRO A 31 13.98 6.91 12.56
CA PRO A 31 13.38 8.10 13.18
C PRO A 31 13.45 9.36 12.32
N GLN A 32 14.29 9.39 11.27
CA GLN A 32 14.41 10.49 10.31
C GLN A 32 13.34 10.46 9.20
N ILE A 33 12.56 9.38 9.08
CA ILE A 33 11.52 9.18 8.07
C ILE A 33 10.15 9.36 8.72
N THR A 34 9.23 10.01 8.05
CA THR A 34 7.83 10.12 8.49
C THR A 34 7.03 8.92 8.03
N PHE A 35 6.34 8.27 8.96
CA PHE A 35 5.43 7.18 8.69
C PHE A 35 3.98 7.58 8.97
N ILE A 36 3.06 7.17 8.09
CA ILE A 36 1.62 7.42 8.26
C ILE A 36 0.88 6.11 7.97
N TRP A 37 0.12 5.62 8.93
CA TRP A 37 -0.77 4.48 8.70
C TRP A 37 -2.23 4.93 8.76
N ALA A 38 -2.90 4.97 7.62
CA ALA A 38 -4.31 5.31 7.51
C ALA A 38 -5.18 4.06 7.61
N GLY A 39 -6.04 4.03 8.61
CA GLY A 39 -6.94 2.92 8.90
C GLY A 39 -7.12 2.70 10.39
N GLY A 40 -7.94 1.74 10.73
CA GLY A 40 -8.33 1.51 12.13
C GLY A 40 -8.88 0.11 12.36
N PHE A 41 -9.70 0.00 13.39
CA PHE A 41 -10.33 -1.26 13.80
C PHE A 41 -11.74 -1.34 13.25
N SER A 42 -11.95 -2.00 12.11
CA SER A 42 -13.28 -2.14 11.49
C SER A 42 -14.26 -2.93 12.36
N PHE A 43 -13.75 -3.79 13.26
CA PHE A 43 -14.55 -4.60 14.19
C PHE A 43 -14.42 -4.13 15.65
N GLY A 44 -13.87 -2.93 15.89
CA GLY A 44 -13.66 -2.40 17.24
C GLY A 44 -12.91 -3.38 18.13
N GLY A 45 -13.34 -3.55 19.37
CA GLY A 45 -12.72 -4.44 20.36
C GLY A 45 -12.73 -5.93 20.03
N MET A 46 -13.45 -6.37 18.99
CA MET A 46 -13.41 -7.76 18.50
C MET A 46 -12.20 -8.04 17.58
N THR A 47 -11.44 -7.02 17.21
CA THR A 47 -10.22 -7.19 16.41
C THR A 47 -9.16 -7.92 17.24
N ASP A 48 -8.56 -8.96 16.67
CA ASP A 48 -7.45 -9.66 17.33
C ASP A 48 -6.30 -8.68 17.63
N GLY A 49 -5.84 -8.69 18.89
CA GLY A 49 -4.80 -7.79 19.37
C GLY A 49 -5.26 -6.33 19.61
N TYR A 50 -6.58 -6.04 19.62
CA TYR A 50 -7.12 -4.68 19.76
C TYR A 50 -6.46 -3.87 20.87
N GLU A 51 -6.45 -4.36 22.11
CA GLU A 51 -5.88 -3.63 23.26
C GLU A 51 -4.40 -3.29 23.07
N ARG A 52 -3.64 -4.22 22.50
CA ARG A 52 -2.22 -4.02 22.20
C ARG A 52 -2.02 -2.91 21.17
N TYR A 53 -2.72 -3.02 20.03
CA TYR A 53 -2.58 -2.05 18.95
C TYR A 53 -3.15 -0.69 19.32
N LYS A 54 -4.25 -0.66 20.06
CA LYS A 54 -4.80 0.60 20.56
C LYS A 54 -3.78 1.33 21.44
N LYS A 55 -3.13 0.63 22.37
CA LYS A 55 -2.07 1.20 23.20
C LYS A 55 -0.90 1.75 22.39
N MET A 56 -0.52 1.05 21.30
CA MET A 56 0.53 1.51 20.39
C MET A 56 0.10 2.75 19.59
N MET A 57 -1.16 2.80 19.14
CA MET A 57 -1.71 3.97 18.44
C MET A 57 -1.88 5.18 19.37
N ASP A 58 -2.17 4.97 20.66
CA ASP A 58 -2.29 6.03 21.67
C ASP A 58 -0.91 6.63 22.04
N ASN A 59 0.18 5.88 21.84
CA ASN A 59 1.56 6.31 22.16
C ASN A 59 2.52 5.84 21.03
N PRO A 60 2.38 6.36 19.81
CA PRO A 60 3.21 5.94 18.69
C PRO A 60 4.64 6.52 18.78
N PRO A 61 5.60 5.97 18.03
CA PRO A 61 6.87 6.64 17.77
C PRO A 61 6.63 8.07 17.24
N LYS A 62 7.52 9.01 17.57
CA LYS A 62 7.35 10.44 17.25
C LYS A 62 7.17 10.73 15.76
N ASN A 63 7.71 9.87 14.93
CA ASN A 63 7.68 9.96 13.48
C ASN A 63 6.58 9.09 12.83
N LEU A 64 5.68 8.49 13.62
CA LEU A 64 4.57 7.68 13.15
C LEU A 64 3.22 8.32 13.52
N MET A 65 2.37 8.49 12.54
CA MET A 65 1.03 9.05 12.71
C MET A 65 -0.04 8.01 12.34
N PHE A 66 -1.10 7.97 13.16
CA PHE A 66 -2.30 7.18 12.93
C PHE A 66 -3.52 8.11 12.78
N PRO A 67 -3.84 8.62 11.59
CA PRO A 67 -5.02 9.46 11.39
C PRO A 67 -6.35 8.71 11.58
N GLY A 68 -6.31 7.39 11.78
CA GLY A 68 -7.50 6.56 11.87
C GLY A 68 -8.14 6.28 10.51
N ILE A 69 -9.44 5.98 10.51
CA ILE A 69 -10.23 5.82 9.29
C ILE A 69 -10.52 7.22 8.75
N VAL A 70 -10.09 7.49 7.54
CA VAL A 70 -10.22 8.79 6.87
C VAL A 70 -11.18 8.71 5.68
N SER A 71 -11.66 9.86 5.20
CA SER A 71 -12.49 9.92 3.99
C SER A 71 -11.69 9.54 2.72
N PRO A 72 -12.36 9.12 1.64
CA PRO A 72 -11.68 8.83 0.37
C PRO A 72 -10.86 10.01 -0.17
N GLU A 73 -11.33 11.25 0.01
CA GLU A 73 -10.63 12.48 -0.39
C GLU A 73 -9.31 12.61 0.38
N ARG A 74 -9.39 12.45 1.70
CA ARG A 74 -8.19 12.51 2.55
C ARG A 74 -7.23 11.37 2.26
N MET A 75 -7.74 10.20 1.89
CA MET A 75 -6.90 9.07 1.49
C MET A 75 -6.12 9.37 0.21
N ARG A 76 -6.76 10.00 -0.81
CA ARG A 76 -6.08 10.45 -2.03
C ARG A 76 -4.97 11.47 -1.73
N GLU A 77 -5.20 12.41 -0.81
CA GLU A 77 -4.16 13.35 -0.37
C GLU A 77 -2.95 12.63 0.25
N LEU A 78 -3.20 11.61 1.08
CA LEU A 78 -2.13 10.81 1.69
C LEU A 78 -1.34 10.02 0.65
N TYR A 79 -1.99 9.41 -0.33
CA TYR A 79 -1.30 8.72 -1.43
C TYR A 79 -0.49 9.68 -2.30
N ALA A 80 -1.04 10.87 -2.61
CA ALA A 80 -0.33 11.89 -3.39
C ALA A 80 0.87 12.50 -2.64
N LEU A 81 0.81 12.53 -1.30
CA LEU A 81 1.89 13.01 -0.44
C LEU A 81 3.01 11.97 -0.26
N ALA A 82 2.72 10.69 -0.49
CA ALA A 82 3.65 9.61 -0.23
C ALA A 82 4.83 9.61 -1.20
N ASP A 83 6.05 9.63 -0.67
CA ASP A 83 7.23 9.24 -1.44
C ASP A 83 7.23 7.75 -1.70
N LEU A 84 6.66 6.95 -0.77
CA LEU A 84 6.53 5.51 -0.89
C LEU A 84 5.25 5.03 -0.20
N PHE A 85 4.41 4.26 -0.92
CA PHE A 85 3.34 3.48 -0.33
C PHE A 85 3.87 2.09 0.05
N LEU A 86 3.76 1.74 1.33
CA LEU A 86 4.22 0.45 1.88
C LEU A 86 3.04 -0.36 2.42
N LEU A 87 2.86 -1.57 1.90
CA LEU A 87 1.93 -2.55 2.46
C LEU A 87 2.69 -3.84 2.84
N PRO A 88 3.11 -4.00 4.11
CA PRO A 88 3.92 -5.13 4.56
C PRO A 88 3.09 -6.36 4.93
N SER A 89 1.91 -6.53 4.32
CA SER A 89 0.95 -7.58 4.64
C SER A 89 1.53 -8.98 4.49
N TYR A 90 1.20 -9.86 5.44
CA TYR A 90 1.57 -11.28 5.39
C TYR A 90 0.59 -12.11 4.56
N ASN A 91 -0.64 -11.64 4.40
CA ASN A 91 -1.68 -12.33 3.63
C ASN A 91 -2.70 -11.32 3.10
N GLU A 92 -3.05 -11.46 1.82
CA GLU A 92 -4.05 -10.65 1.13
C GLU A 92 -4.92 -11.51 0.21
N LEU A 93 -6.13 -11.03 -0.06
CA LEU A 93 -6.98 -11.54 -1.13
C LEU A 93 -6.85 -10.66 -2.37
N PHE A 94 -7.29 -9.40 -2.26
CA PHE A 94 -7.11 -8.37 -3.28
C PHE A 94 -7.15 -6.99 -2.60
N PRO A 95 -6.00 -6.40 -2.27
CA PRO A 95 -5.96 -5.16 -1.50
C PRO A 95 -6.25 -3.94 -2.39
N MET A 96 -7.47 -3.39 -2.27
CA MET A 96 -7.90 -2.19 -3.01
C MET A 96 -6.98 -0.99 -2.77
N THR A 97 -6.37 -0.89 -1.59
CA THR A 97 -5.44 0.19 -1.25
C THR A 97 -4.23 0.28 -2.18
N ILE A 98 -3.83 -0.84 -2.83
CA ILE A 98 -2.77 -0.83 -3.84
C ILE A 98 -3.27 -0.13 -5.11
N LEU A 99 -4.50 -0.42 -5.57
CA LEU A 99 -5.08 0.22 -6.74
C LEU A 99 -5.32 1.71 -6.50
N GLU A 100 -5.78 2.06 -5.30
CA GLU A 100 -5.95 3.45 -4.88
C GLU A 100 -4.62 4.22 -4.89
N ALA A 101 -3.55 3.64 -4.30
CA ALA A 101 -2.22 4.22 -4.31
C ALA A 101 -1.67 4.35 -5.75
N ALA A 102 -1.86 3.32 -6.59
CA ALA A 102 -1.45 3.33 -7.99
C ALA A 102 -2.16 4.42 -8.79
N SER A 103 -3.47 4.65 -8.56
CA SER A 103 -4.24 5.71 -9.21
C SER A 103 -3.73 7.12 -8.87
N CYS A 104 -3.04 7.26 -7.75
CA CYS A 104 -2.36 8.49 -7.32
C CYS A 104 -0.87 8.52 -7.70
N GLU A 105 -0.40 7.58 -8.52
CA GLU A 105 1.00 7.42 -8.96
C GLU A 105 2.01 7.27 -7.79
N ALA A 106 1.54 6.83 -6.62
CA ALA A 106 2.42 6.58 -5.48
C ALA A 106 3.37 5.41 -5.79
N PRO A 107 4.70 5.54 -5.56
CA PRO A 107 5.62 4.41 -5.64
C PRO A 107 5.21 3.30 -4.67
N ILE A 108 5.15 2.05 -5.12
CA ILE A 108 4.58 0.94 -4.34
C ILE A 108 5.67 -0.05 -3.94
N MET A 109 5.74 -0.35 -2.63
CA MET A 109 6.56 -1.41 -2.06
C MET A 109 5.68 -2.36 -1.25
N LEU A 110 5.83 -3.66 -1.49
CA LEU A 110 5.01 -4.71 -0.89
C LEU A 110 5.89 -5.85 -0.38
N ARG A 111 5.38 -6.60 0.60
CA ARG A 111 5.95 -7.92 0.92
C ARG A 111 5.85 -8.84 -0.30
N ASP A 112 6.85 -9.66 -0.55
CA ASP A 112 6.84 -10.64 -1.65
C ASP A 112 5.82 -11.75 -1.37
N LEU A 113 4.62 -11.59 -1.91
CA LEU A 113 3.55 -12.58 -1.88
C LEU A 113 3.28 -13.10 -3.30
N ASP A 114 3.05 -14.41 -3.42
CA ASP A 114 2.75 -15.04 -4.72
C ASP A 114 1.53 -14.42 -5.41
N LEU A 115 0.54 -13.97 -4.63
CA LEU A 115 -0.61 -13.22 -5.14
C LEU A 115 -0.17 -12.02 -5.99
N TYR A 116 0.76 -11.22 -5.49
CA TYR A 116 1.17 -9.98 -6.15
C TYR A 116 1.93 -10.23 -7.44
N LYS A 117 2.66 -11.35 -7.54
CA LYS A 117 3.34 -11.77 -8.77
C LYS A 117 2.36 -11.97 -9.92
N VAL A 118 1.16 -12.49 -9.59
CA VAL A 118 0.10 -12.76 -10.57
C VAL A 118 -0.69 -11.49 -10.93
N ILE A 119 -1.12 -10.72 -9.91
CA ILE A 119 -2.05 -9.61 -10.14
C ILE A 119 -1.37 -8.27 -10.48
N LEU A 120 -0.07 -8.11 -10.19
CA LEU A 120 0.67 -6.86 -10.40
C LEU A 120 1.84 -7.00 -11.38
N GLU A 121 2.17 -8.23 -11.80
CA GLU A 121 3.18 -8.55 -12.83
C GLU A 121 4.52 -7.82 -12.64
N GLY A 122 4.97 -7.67 -11.37
CA GLY A 122 6.23 -7.01 -11.05
C GLY A 122 6.19 -5.47 -11.07
N ASN A 123 5.02 -4.86 -11.23
CA ASN A 123 4.87 -3.39 -11.22
C ASN A 123 4.94 -2.78 -9.80
N TYR A 124 5.82 -3.30 -8.94
CA TYR A 124 6.06 -2.82 -7.58
C TYR A 124 7.47 -3.18 -7.14
N ARG A 125 7.94 -2.68 -5.99
CA ARG A 125 9.13 -3.19 -5.30
C ARG A 125 8.72 -4.32 -4.38
N ALA A 126 9.13 -5.55 -4.68
CA ALA A 126 8.98 -6.70 -3.79
C ALA A 126 10.07 -6.68 -2.71
N THR A 127 9.72 -7.08 -1.49
CA THR A 127 10.64 -7.23 -0.35
C THR A 127 10.26 -8.47 0.46
N ALA A 128 11.24 -9.31 0.80
CA ALA A 128 11.00 -10.57 1.47
C ALA A 128 10.59 -10.37 2.94
N ASP A 129 11.22 -9.42 3.62
CA ASP A 129 11.05 -9.18 5.04
C ASP A 129 11.24 -7.70 5.43
N ARG A 130 11.17 -7.42 6.74
CA ARG A 130 11.32 -6.07 7.27
C ARG A 130 12.71 -5.49 7.03
N GLU A 131 13.77 -6.27 7.10
CA GLU A 131 15.14 -5.77 6.90
C GLU A 131 15.33 -5.31 5.46
N GLU A 132 14.84 -6.09 4.49
CA GLU A 132 14.87 -5.67 3.08
C GLU A 132 13.98 -4.44 2.82
N MET A 133 12.83 -4.32 3.50
CA MET A 133 12.01 -3.08 3.47
C MET A 133 12.79 -1.88 3.97
N LYS A 134 13.49 -2.02 5.09
CA LYS A 134 14.32 -0.96 5.68
C LYS A 134 15.43 -0.52 4.75
N GLU A 135 16.18 -1.48 4.18
CA GLU A 135 17.25 -1.18 3.22
C GLU A 135 16.71 -0.45 1.99
N ALA A 136 15.59 -0.90 1.43
CA ALA A 136 14.96 -0.25 0.28
C ALA A 136 14.47 1.17 0.61
N ILE A 137 13.89 1.40 1.79
CA ILE A 137 13.47 2.74 2.22
C ILE A 137 14.69 3.69 2.30
N LEU A 138 15.79 3.24 2.89
CA LEU A 138 17.02 4.03 2.99
C LEU A 138 17.64 4.30 1.62
N GLU A 139 17.63 3.33 0.72
CA GLU A 139 18.06 3.48 -0.67
C GLU A 139 17.27 4.60 -1.38
N TYR A 140 15.93 4.56 -1.31
CA TYR A 140 15.07 5.56 -1.94
C TYR A 140 15.17 6.93 -1.28
N GLN A 141 15.34 6.99 0.05
CA GLN A 141 15.60 8.26 0.74
C GLN A 141 16.91 8.91 0.26
N ALA A 142 17.97 8.11 0.11
CA ALA A 142 19.27 8.60 -0.35
C ALA A 142 19.28 8.94 -1.85
N ASN A 143 18.47 8.25 -2.65
CA ASN A 143 18.37 8.45 -4.10
C ASN A 143 16.90 8.52 -4.57
N PRO A 144 16.21 9.64 -4.37
CA PRO A 144 14.82 9.81 -4.79
C PRO A 144 14.58 9.63 -6.31
N ALA A 145 15.63 9.77 -7.13
CA ALA A 145 15.52 9.54 -8.56
C ALA A 145 15.15 8.07 -8.91
N ALA A 146 15.51 7.11 -8.04
CA ALA A 146 15.16 5.70 -8.21
C ALA A 146 13.64 5.44 -8.06
N LEU A 147 12.90 6.33 -7.38
CA LEU A 147 11.43 6.26 -7.28
C LEU A 147 10.72 6.49 -8.62
N LYS A 148 11.39 7.07 -9.61
CA LYS A 148 10.80 7.34 -10.92
C LYS A 148 10.34 6.04 -11.60
N ASP A 149 11.13 4.97 -11.51
CA ASP A 149 10.74 3.65 -12.03
C ASP A 149 9.48 3.12 -11.33
N LEU A 150 9.41 3.25 -10.01
CA LEU A 150 8.23 2.81 -9.26
C LEU A 150 6.98 3.65 -9.55
N LYS A 151 7.13 4.94 -9.87
CA LYS A 151 6.00 5.78 -10.33
C LYS A 151 5.48 5.30 -11.68
N GLU A 152 6.35 4.96 -12.62
CA GLU A 152 5.92 4.38 -13.90
C GLU A 152 5.25 3.01 -13.72
N LYS A 153 5.76 2.18 -12.82
CA LYS A 153 5.13 0.91 -12.44
C LYS A 153 3.74 1.12 -11.83
N ALA A 154 3.57 2.11 -10.96
CA ALA A 154 2.25 2.47 -10.42
C ALA A 154 1.26 2.88 -11.52
N LYS A 155 1.70 3.67 -12.53
CA LYS A 155 0.89 4.01 -13.69
C LYS A 155 0.48 2.78 -14.51
N ASN A 156 1.34 1.77 -14.61
CA ASN A 156 1.00 0.52 -15.30
C ASN A 156 -0.14 -0.20 -14.56
N ILE A 157 -0.04 -0.33 -13.22
CA ILE A 157 -1.14 -0.88 -12.41
C ILE A 157 -2.43 -0.07 -12.62
N SER A 158 -2.36 1.25 -12.55
CA SER A 158 -3.53 2.13 -12.71
C SER A 158 -4.19 1.95 -14.08
N ARG A 159 -3.42 1.77 -15.15
CA ARG A 159 -3.95 1.51 -16.51
C ARG A 159 -4.60 0.13 -16.62
N GLU A 160 -3.92 -0.90 -16.11
CA GLU A 160 -4.40 -2.29 -16.15
C GLU A 160 -5.73 -2.46 -15.41
N TYR A 161 -5.89 -1.77 -14.28
CA TYR A 161 -7.09 -1.82 -13.46
C TYR A 161 -8.02 -0.61 -13.67
N SER A 162 -7.86 0.13 -14.77
CA SER A 162 -8.77 1.23 -15.11
C SER A 162 -10.16 0.70 -15.48
N GLU A 163 -11.18 1.51 -15.18
CA GLU A 163 -12.57 1.19 -15.53
C GLU A 163 -12.72 0.91 -17.04
N GLU A 164 -12.08 1.73 -17.88
CA GLU A 164 -12.10 1.58 -19.34
C GLU A 164 -11.50 0.24 -19.80
N HIS A 165 -10.33 -0.13 -19.28
CA HIS A 165 -9.67 -1.38 -19.63
C HIS A 165 -10.48 -2.60 -19.17
N LEU A 166 -10.96 -2.58 -17.93
CA LEU A 166 -11.77 -3.68 -17.37
C LEU A 166 -13.11 -3.81 -18.11
N LEU A 167 -13.74 -2.70 -18.49
CA LEU A 167 -14.97 -2.73 -19.27
C LEU A 167 -14.73 -3.44 -20.63
N GLN A 168 -13.63 -3.14 -21.32
CA GLN A 168 -13.30 -3.80 -22.59
C GLN A 168 -13.10 -5.31 -22.41
N ILE A 169 -12.39 -5.74 -21.36
CA ILE A 169 -12.21 -7.17 -21.04
C ILE A 169 -13.57 -7.87 -20.86
N TRP A 170 -14.50 -7.23 -20.14
CA TRP A 170 -15.83 -7.80 -19.91
C TRP A 170 -16.66 -7.87 -21.18
N LEU A 171 -16.62 -6.84 -22.03
CA LEU A 171 -17.32 -6.82 -23.31
C LEU A 171 -16.81 -7.96 -24.21
N ASP A 172 -15.50 -8.09 -24.36
CA ASP A 172 -14.87 -9.16 -25.16
C ASP A 172 -15.24 -10.56 -24.62
N PHE A 173 -15.29 -10.71 -23.29
CA PHE A 173 -15.70 -11.96 -22.66
C PHE A 173 -17.15 -12.30 -22.99
N TYR A 174 -18.09 -11.36 -22.85
CA TYR A 174 -19.50 -11.59 -23.14
C TYR A 174 -19.75 -11.86 -24.62
N GLU A 175 -19.08 -11.16 -25.53
CA GLU A 175 -19.17 -11.42 -26.97
C GLU A 175 -18.73 -12.84 -27.31
N LYS A 176 -17.59 -13.29 -26.77
CA LYS A 176 -17.11 -14.68 -26.96
C LYS A 176 -18.11 -15.70 -26.40
N GLN A 177 -18.67 -15.48 -25.21
CA GLN A 177 -19.66 -16.40 -24.65
C GLN A 177 -20.97 -16.45 -25.49
N ALA A 178 -21.46 -15.30 -25.93
CA ALA A 178 -22.65 -15.23 -26.79
C ALA A 178 -22.45 -15.95 -28.13
N ALA A 179 -21.25 -15.93 -28.71
CA ALA A 179 -20.92 -16.66 -29.95
C ALA A 179 -20.90 -18.19 -29.72
N LEU A 180 -20.50 -18.67 -28.54
CA LEU A 180 -20.51 -20.11 -28.22
C LEU A 180 -21.92 -20.65 -27.97
N GLY A 181 -22.82 -19.84 -27.39
CA GLY A 181 -24.22 -20.23 -27.13
C GLY A 181 -25.14 -20.26 -28.37
N ARG A 182 -24.66 -19.82 -29.56
CA ARG A 182 -25.42 -19.83 -30.83
C ARG A 182 -25.17 -21.08 -31.68
N LYS A 183 -24.42 -22.06 -31.19
CA LYS A 183 -24.23 -23.38 -31.78
C LYS A 183 -25.12 -24.39 -31.10
#